data_b9970db6d6b74164ab4d99546da40879
#
_entry.id   b9970db6d6b74164ab4d99546da40879
#
_cell.length_a   1.000
_cell.length_b   1.000
_cell.length_c   1.000
_cell.angle_alpha   90.00
_cell.angle_beta   90.00
_cell.angle_gamma   90.00
#
_symmetry.space_group_name_H-M   'P 1'
#
loop_
_entity.id
_entity.type
_entity.pdbx_description
1 polymer ?
#
loop_
_entity_poly.entity_id
_entity_poly.type
_entity_poly.pdbx_seq_one_letter_code
_entity_poly.pdbx_strand_id
1 'polypeptide(L)'
;MNHMKTKTLIWILLFLLIISKGYAQNKELEIPAPFKGKKELILKRKNYTLSFNQETNMPNWVAWQLNKKKLVEKVSRKGYGFRPDPDLNPKVAVVTQDYTKSGYDRGHMCPAGDSRWSGEAMKESFYMTNICPQHPNLNGGDWHELEQACRRWAEEGPIYIVCGPILYKTGKPQYIGKEHKIRVPEAFFKVILAGVEKGKPKAIGYIYKNTEGNRSMDSYVNSIDQVERITGYDFFPALPDEVENRIEKEYELKYWR
;
A
#
# COMPACT_ATOMS: atom_id res chain seq x y z
N MET A 1 -42.38 -12.79 -28.88
CA MET A 1 -41.07 -12.12 -28.98
C MET A 1 -40.56 -11.50 -27.66
N ASN A 2 -41.42 -11.15 -26.70
CA ASN A 2 -41.00 -10.52 -25.41
C ASN A 2 -40.47 -11.51 -24.34
N HIS A 3 -40.89 -12.78 -24.33
CA HIS A 3 -40.48 -13.76 -23.31
C HIS A 3 -39.03 -14.24 -23.43
N MET A 4 -38.46 -14.20 -24.64
CA MET A 4 -37.10 -14.63 -24.88
C MET A 4 -36.07 -13.57 -24.44
N LYS A 5 -36.40 -12.28 -24.61
CA LYS A 5 -35.50 -11.14 -24.18
C LYS A 5 -35.39 -11.04 -22.66
N THR A 6 -36.48 -11.35 -21.92
CA THR A 6 -36.52 -11.28 -20.45
C THR A 6 -35.69 -12.42 -19.82
N LYS A 7 -35.75 -13.64 -20.39
CA LYS A 7 -34.93 -14.76 -19.91
C LYS A 7 -33.44 -14.53 -20.12
N THR A 8 -33.03 -14.00 -21.26
CA THR A 8 -31.62 -13.68 -21.55
C THR A 8 -31.08 -12.60 -20.61
N LEU A 9 -31.88 -11.57 -20.30
CA LEU A 9 -31.50 -10.51 -19.36
C LEU A 9 -31.34 -11.03 -17.92
N ILE A 10 -32.20 -11.95 -17.50
CA ILE A 10 -32.11 -12.60 -16.18
C ILE A 10 -30.86 -13.47 -16.06
N TRP A 11 -30.51 -14.21 -17.11
CA TRP A 11 -29.28 -15.02 -17.14
C TRP A 11 -28.01 -14.18 -17.13
N ILE A 12 -27.99 -13.03 -17.81
CA ILE A 12 -26.87 -12.09 -17.80
C ILE A 12 -26.72 -11.45 -16.41
N LEU A 13 -27.83 -11.06 -15.75
CA LEU A 13 -27.81 -10.53 -14.39
C LEU A 13 -27.40 -11.59 -13.35
N LEU A 14 -27.85 -12.82 -13.49
CA LEU A 14 -27.42 -13.95 -12.63
C LEU A 14 -25.93 -14.29 -12.83
N PHE A 15 -25.44 -14.25 -14.07
CA PHE A 15 -24.04 -14.49 -14.37
C PHE A 15 -23.14 -13.37 -13.82
N LEU A 16 -23.57 -12.11 -13.89
CA LEU A 16 -22.88 -10.98 -13.27
C LEU A 16 -22.87 -11.06 -11.73
N LEU A 17 -23.98 -11.53 -11.11
CA LEU A 17 -24.06 -11.76 -9.66
C LEU A 17 -23.21 -12.92 -9.18
N ILE A 18 -23.05 -13.96 -9.99
CA ILE A 18 -22.17 -15.13 -9.69
C ILE A 18 -20.71 -14.71 -9.81
N ILE A 19 -20.37 -13.92 -10.82
CA ILE A 19 -19.02 -13.35 -10.97
C ILE A 19 -18.72 -12.48 -9.74
N SER A 20 -19.59 -11.53 -9.35
CA SER A 20 -19.35 -10.65 -8.21
C SER A 20 -19.20 -11.39 -6.87
N LYS A 21 -19.89 -12.51 -6.65
CA LYS A 21 -19.74 -13.36 -5.46
C LYS A 21 -18.48 -14.23 -5.51
N GLY A 22 -17.99 -14.60 -6.69
CA GLY A 22 -16.76 -15.38 -6.86
C GLY A 22 -15.48 -14.58 -6.62
N TYR A 23 -15.50 -13.26 -6.78
CA TYR A 23 -14.33 -12.40 -6.58
C TYR A 23 -13.96 -12.15 -5.12
N ALA A 24 -14.94 -12.20 -4.20
CA ALA A 24 -14.74 -11.82 -2.80
C ALA A 24 -14.24 -12.96 -1.90
N GLN A 25 -14.19 -14.18 -2.38
CA GLN A 25 -13.81 -15.34 -1.57
C GLN A 25 -12.36 -15.76 -1.84
N ASN A 26 -11.43 -15.39 -0.96
CA ASN A 26 -10.06 -15.89 -0.81
C ASN A 26 -8.95 -15.38 -1.76
N LYS A 27 -9.08 -14.23 -2.40
CA LYS A 27 -7.95 -13.64 -3.12
C LYS A 27 -7.38 -12.45 -2.33
N GLU A 28 -6.07 -12.48 -2.08
CA GLU A 28 -5.29 -11.35 -1.52
C GLU A 28 -5.13 -10.32 -2.66
N LEU A 29 -6.19 -9.50 -2.90
CA LEU A 29 -6.23 -8.54 -4.03
C LEU A 29 -5.16 -7.46 -3.93
N GLU A 30 -4.64 -7.23 -2.73
CA GLU A 30 -3.57 -6.27 -2.46
C GLU A 30 -2.18 -6.76 -2.82
N ILE A 31 -1.97 -8.05 -3.07
CA ILE A 31 -0.63 -8.60 -3.29
C ILE A 31 -0.21 -8.40 -4.75
N PRO A 32 0.88 -7.64 -5.02
CA PRO A 32 1.42 -7.49 -6.36
C PRO A 32 1.93 -8.82 -6.94
N ALA A 33 2.00 -8.91 -8.26
CA ALA A 33 2.65 -10.04 -8.91
C ALA A 33 4.12 -10.16 -8.49
N PRO A 34 4.68 -11.38 -8.40
CA PRO A 34 6.09 -11.57 -8.06
C PRO A 34 7.02 -10.86 -9.07
N PHE A 35 7.92 -10.04 -8.58
CA PHE A 35 8.85 -9.29 -9.43
C PHE A 35 10.23 -9.94 -9.47
N LYS A 36 10.57 -10.59 -10.59
CA LYS A 36 11.83 -11.34 -10.78
C LYS A 36 13.10 -10.47 -10.75
N GLY A 37 13.00 -9.17 -10.89
CA GLY A 37 14.12 -8.24 -10.95
C GLY A 37 14.61 -7.69 -9.61
N LYS A 38 14.00 -8.08 -8.50
CA LYS A 38 14.36 -7.62 -7.16
C LYS A 38 14.49 -8.79 -6.19
N LYS A 39 15.38 -8.67 -5.21
CA LYS A 39 15.41 -9.63 -4.10
C LYS A 39 14.22 -9.39 -3.17
N GLU A 40 13.51 -10.45 -2.86
CA GLU A 40 12.29 -10.41 -2.06
C GLU A 40 12.38 -11.40 -0.90
N LEU A 41 12.11 -10.90 0.30
CA LEU A 41 11.79 -11.70 1.46
C LEU A 41 10.35 -11.34 1.87
N ILE A 42 9.42 -12.24 1.60
CA ILE A 42 7.98 -12.02 1.92
C ILE A 42 7.77 -12.28 3.40
N LEU A 43 7.27 -11.26 4.11
CA LEU A 43 6.92 -11.33 5.52
C LEU A 43 5.43 -11.03 5.69
N LYS A 44 4.70 -12.00 6.24
CA LYS A 44 3.26 -11.85 6.56
C LYS A 44 3.09 -11.40 8.00
N ARG A 45 2.28 -10.36 8.20
CA ARG A 45 1.95 -9.76 9.49
C ARG A 45 0.45 -9.79 9.72
N LYS A 46 0.01 -9.50 10.92
CA LYS A 46 -1.40 -9.50 11.30
C LYS A 46 -2.28 -8.59 10.45
N ASN A 47 -1.74 -7.42 10.06
CA ASN A 47 -2.48 -6.42 9.29
C ASN A 47 -2.00 -6.27 7.85
N TYR A 48 -0.78 -6.66 7.52
CA TYR A 48 -0.17 -6.42 6.22
C TYR A 48 0.77 -7.56 5.82
N THR A 49 1.05 -7.64 4.53
CA THR A 49 2.14 -8.42 3.95
C THR A 49 3.15 -7.45 3.34
N LEU A 50 4.42 -7.77 3.41
CA LEU A 50 5.46 -6.96 2.77
C LEU A 50 6.49 -7.82 2.05
N SER A 51 7.12 -7.24 1.04
CA SER A 51 8.34 -7.73 0.42
C SER A 51 9.51 -6.92 0.96
N PHE A 52 10.41 -7.55 1.72
CA PHE A 52 11.59 -6.88 2.27
C PHE A 52 12.82 -7.10 1.38
N ASN A 53 13.62 -6.07 1.19
CA ASN A 53 14.86 -6.09 0.46
C ASN A 53 16.05 -5.83 1.40
N GLN A 54 16.85 -6.85 1.65
CA GLN A 54 18.01 -6.76 2.53
C GLN A 54 19.16 -5.92 1.96
N GLU A 55 19.21 -5.70 0.64
CA GLU A 55 20.25 -4.85 0.03
C GLU A 55 20.00 -3.36 0.28
N THR A 56 18.73 -2.97 0.35
CA THR A 56 18.32 -1.58 0.62
C THR A 56 17.93 -1.35 2.06
N ASN A 57 17.74 -2.43 2.84
CA ASN A 57 17.23 -2.43 4.20
C ASN A 57 15.86 -1.73 4.33
N MET A 58 14.99 -1.92 3.32
CA MET A 58 13.65 -1.35 3.26
C MET A 58 12.67 -2.35 2.64
N PRO A 59 11.35 -2.16 2.82
CA PRO A 59 10.38 -2.91 2.01
C PRO A 59 10.48 -2.49 0.53
N ASN A 60 10.32 -3.45 -0.38
CA ASN A 60 10.04 -3.17 -1.77
C ASN A 60 8.61 -2.64 -1.92
N TRP A 61 7.68 -3.27 -1.23
CA TRP A 61 6.27 -2.89 -1.09
C TRP A 61 5.70 -3.41 0.23
N VAL A 62 4.63 -2.76 0.69
CA VAL A 62 3.80 -3.17 1.82
C VAL A 62 2.35 -3.12 1.37
N ALA A 63 1.59 -4.19 1.61
CA ALA A 63 0.24 -4.37 1.11
C ALA A 63 -0.73 -4.76 2.23
N TRP A 64 -1.92 -4.16 2.25
CA TRP A 64 -2.96 -4.49 3.22
C TRP A 64 -4.36 -4.15 2.72
N GLN A 65 -5.33 -4.89 3.22
CA GLN A 65 -6.73 -4.52 3.11
C GLN A 65 -7.13 -3.64 4.29
N LEU A 66 -7.81 -2.52 4.03
CA LEU A 66 -8.45 -1.69 5.04
C LEU A 66 -9.97 -1.69 4.85
N ASN A 67 -10.71 -1.81 5.93
CA ASN A 67 -12.17 -1.82 5.92
C ASN A 67 -12.73 -1.31 7.25
N LYS A 68 -14.03 -1.06 7.32
CA LYS A 68 -14.71 -0.51 8.50
C LYS A 68 -14.42 -1.28 9.80
N LYS A 69 -14.24 -2.60 9.75
CA LYS A 69 -13.92 -3.42 10.94
C LYS A 69 -12.53 -3.13 11.49
N LYS A 70 -11.58 -2.76 10.62
CA LYS A 70 -10.22 -2.39 10.99
C LYS A 70 -10.06 -0.92 11.40
N LEU A 71 -11.09 -0.08 11.18
CA LEU A 71 -11.11 1.32 11.64
C LEU A 71 -11.49 1.47 13.11
N VAL A 72 -11.94 0.40 13.76
CA VAL A 72 -12.31 0.42 15.19
C VAL A 72 -11.06 0.52 16.06
N GLU A 73 -10.99 1.59 16.86
CA GLU A 73 -9.88 1.81 17.78
C GLU A 73 -10.04 0.97 19.04
N LYS A 74 -9.36 -0.18 19.11
CA LYS A 74 -9.32 -1.06 20.30
C LYS A 74 -8.08 -0.82 21.14
N VAL A 75 -7.00 -0.30 20.54
CA VAL A 75 -5.73 -0.06 21.23
C VAL A 75 -5.16 1.32 20.88
N SER A 76 -4.56 1.97 21.87
CA SER A 76 -3.83 3.21 21.71
C SER A 76 -2.43 2.94 21.14
N ARG A 77 -1.88 3.89 20.41
CA ARG A 77 -0.47 3.90 20.00
C ARG A 77 0.50 4.03 21.20
N LYS A 78 0.02 4.54 22.35
CA LYS A 78 0.84 4.77 23.53
C LYS A 78 1.42 3.44 24.04
N GLY A 79 2.73 3.40 24.28
CA GLY A 79 3.44 2.20 24.75
C GLY A 79 4.01 1.32 23.63
N TYR A 80 3.67 1.61 22.38
CA TYR A 80 4.31 0.96 21.23
C TYR A 80 5.43 1.84 20.66
N GLY A 81 6.51 1.21 20.23
CA GLY A 81 7.68 1.90 19.70
C GLY A 81 8.40 1.08 18.65
N PHE A 82 9.18 1.78 17.81
CA PHE A 82 9.99 1.16 16.77
C PHE A 82 10.95 0.13 17.33
N ARG A 83 11.09 -0.99 16.62
CA ARG A 83 11.94 -2.11 17.00
C ARG A 83 12.40 -2.93 15.80
N PRO A 84 13.55 -3.61 15.91
CA PRO A 84 13.95 -4.57 14.90
C PRO A 84 12.86 -5.61 14.66
N ASP A 85 12.78 -6.10 13.42
CA ASP A 85 11.87 -7.19 13.09
C ASP A 85 12.45 -8.51 13.61
N PRO A 86 11.70 -9.27 14.45
CA PRO A 86 12.20 -10.49 15.07
C PRO A 86 12.43 -11.64 14.08
N ASP A 87 11.86 -11.58 12.88
CA ASP A 87 12.04 -12.61 11.84
C ASP A 87 13.31 -12.40 11.01
N LEU A 88 14.02 -11.29 11.23
CA LEU A 88 15.32 -11.05 10.63
C LEU A 88 16.45 -11.48 11.60
N ASN A 89 17.57 -11.92 11.02
CA ASN A 89 18.77 -12.14 11.82
C ASN A 89 19.15 -10.81 12.54
N PRO A 90 19.35 -10.83 13.88
CA PRO A 90 19.66 -9.62 14.66
C PRO A 90 20.90 -8.85 14.16
N LYS A 91 21.84 -9.52 13.49
CA LYS A 91 23.05 -8.87 12.93
C LYS A 91 22.79 -8.01 11.69
N VAL A 92 21.64 -8.20 11.04
CA VAL A 92 21.26 -7.47 9.81
C VAL A 92 19.95 -6.71 9.95
N ALA A 93 19.26 -6.88 11.07
CA ALA A 93 17.98 -6.21 11.33
C ALA A 93 18.24 -4.73 11.66
N VAL A 94 17.64 -3.84 10.88
CA VAL A 94 17.68 -2.39 11.10
C VAL A 94 17.21 -2.05 12.51
N VAL A 95 17.96 -1.16 13.17
CA VAL A 95 17.67 -0.67 14.52
C VAL A 95 17.24 0.80 14.51
N THR A 96 16.60 1.25 15.58
CA THR A 96 16.14 2.65 15.68
C THR A 96 17.27 3.66 15.65
N GLN A 97 18.46 3.25 16.12
CA GLN A 97 19.67 4.08 16.16
C GLN A 97 20.17 4.46 14.77
N ASP A 98 19.88 3.66 13.73
CA ASP A 98 20.24 3.96 12.36
C ASP A 98 19.56 5.24 11.82
N TYR A 99 18.42 5.62 12.39
CA TYR A 99 17.70 6.86 12.03
C TYR A 99 18.15 8.08 12.88
N THR A 100 18.93 7.88 13.93
CA THR A 100 19.30 8.96 14.85
C THR A 100 20.13 10.01 14.15
N LYS A 101 19.67 11.28 14.18
CA LYS A 101 20.31 12.45 13.54
C LYS A 101 20.52 12.27 12.02
N SER A 102 19.70 11.47 11.37
CA SER A 102 19.77 11.22 9.92
C SER A 102 19.15 12.35 9.08
N GLY A 103 18.32 13.20 9.68
CA GLY A 103 17.50 14.18 8.97
C GLY A 103 16.19 13.60 8.42
N TYR A 104 15.96 12.28 8.58
CA TYR A 104 14.76 11.60 8.11
C TYR A 104 13.94 11.02 9.27
N ASP A 105 12.63 11.02 9.10
CA ASP A 105 11.71 10.30 9.98
C ASP A 105 11.72 8.80 9.69
N ARG A 106 11.26 8.04 10.68
CA ARG A 106 10.85 6.64 10.52
C ARG A 106 9.45 6.59 9.94
N GLY A 107 9.36 6.74 8.60
CA GLY A 107 8.10 6.77 7.87
C GLY A 107 7.49 5.38 7.75
N HIS A 108 6.25 5.21 8.24
CA HIS A 108 5.52 3.97 8.10
C HIS A 108 5.03 3.78 6.67
N MET A 109 5.10 2.55 6.16
CA MET A 109 4.40 2.17 4.93
C MET A 109 2.96 1.75 5.27
N CYS A 110 2.73 0.67 6.03
CA CYS A 110 1.43 0.42 6.66
C CYS A 110 1.34 1.23 7.96
N PRO A 111 0.46 2.23 8.07
CA PRO A 111 0.46 3.15 9.20
C PRO A 111 -0.06 2.51 10.48
N ALA A 112 0.47 2.95 11.63
CA ALA A 112 -0.03 2.54 12.94
C ALA A 112 -1.52 2.87 13.14
N GLY A 113 -2.01 3.93 12.47
CA GLY A 113 -3.43 4.32 12.47
C GLY A 113 -4.36 3.24 11.92
N ASP A 114 -3.90 2.45 10.95
CA ASP A 114 -4.67 1.35 10.33
C ASP A 114 -4.56 0.04 11.11
N SER A 115 -3.78 0.03 12.20
CA SER A 115 -3.51 -1.16 13.03
C SER A 115 -4.15 -1.10 14.43
N ARG A 116 -4.94 -0.05 14.73
CA ARG A 116 -5.55 0.18 16.06
C ARG A 116 -6.59 -0.87 16.47
N TRP A 117 -7.04 -1.71 15.58
CA TRP A 117 -8.02 -2.76 15.84
C TRP A 117 -7.45 -3.97 16.60
N SER A 118 -6.10 -4.12 16.69
CA SER A 118 -5.42 -5.24 17.32
C SER A 118 -4.09 -4.80 17.93
N GLY A 119 -3.81 -5.23 19.18
CA GLY A 119 -2.51 -4.97 19.83
C GLY A 119 -1.34 -5.60 19.09
N GLU A 120 -1.53 -6.79 18.50
CA GLU A 120 -0.53 -7.47 17.68
C GLU A 120 -0.25 -6.67 16.41
N ALA A 121 -1.30 -6.30 15.64
CA ALA A 121 -1.17 -5.48 14.45
C ALA A 121 -0.48 -4.14 14.75
N MET A 122 -0.83 -3.49 15.87
CA MET A 122 -0.20 -2.27 16.33
C MET A 122 1.30 -2.49 16.60
N LYS A 123 1.66 -3.55 17.35
CA LYS A 123 3.06 -3.89 17.62
C LYS A 123 3.86 -4.09 16.35
N GLU A 124 3.33 -4.86 15.41
CA GLU A 124 3.99 -5.21 14.16
C GLU A 124 4.14 -4.01 13.22
N SER A 125 3.23 -3.03 13.26
CA SER A 125 3.37 -1.81 12.44
C SER A 125 4.65 -1.03 12.75
N PHE A 126 5.23 -1.20 13.94
CA PHE A 126 6.49 -0.59 14.37
C PHE A 126 7.75 -1.42 14.07
N TYR A 127 7.64 -2.55 13.40
CA TYR A 127 8.82 -3.28 12.93
C TYR A 127 9.55 -2.47 11.85
N MET A 128 10.89 -2.40 11.98
CA MET A 128 11.72 -1.60 11.08
C MET A 128 11.64 -2.08 9.62
N THR A 129 11.15 -3.28 9.34
CA THR A 129 10.87 -3.78 8.00
C THR A 129 9.69 -3.07 7.31
N ASN A 130 8.82 -2.41 8.07
CA ASN A 130 7.70 -1.58 7.58
C ASN A 130 8.08 -0.09 7.43
N ILE A 131 9.34 0.28 7.63
CA ILE A 131 9.79 1.66 7.81
C ILE A 131 10.76 2.08 6.71
N CYS A 132 10.57 3.29 6.17
CA CYS A 132 11.49 3.92 5.22
C CYS A 132 11.98 5.28 5.74
N PRO A 133 13.21 5.72 5.34
CA PRO A 133 13.63 7.09 5.57
C PRO A 133 12.74 8.06 4.79
N GLN A 134 11.95 8.84 5.49
CA GLN A 134 10.97 9.75 4.90
C GLN A 134 11.21 11.19 5.37
N HIS A 135 11.13 12.15 4.45
CA HIS A 135 11.27 13.57 4.80
C HIS A 135 10.20 13.96 5.83
N PRO A 136 10.54 14.68 6.93
CA PRO A 136 9.59 14.97 8.01
C PRO A 136 8.31 15.67 7.54
N ASN A 137 8.43 16.66 6.65
CA ASN A 137 7.27 17.39 6.13
C ASN A 137 6.37 16.50 5.24
N LEU A 138 6.95 15.59 4.48
CA LEU A 138 6.16 14.60 3.74
C LEU A 138 5.45 13.63 4.70
N ASN A 139 6.19 13.06 5.66
CA ASN A 139 5.66 12.10 6.61
C ASN A 139 4.51 12.66 7.45
N GLY A 140 4.69 13.88 8.01
CA GLY A 140 3.68 14.55 8.83
C GLY A 140 2.63 15.35 8.04
N GLY A 141 2.85 15.60 6.75
CA GLY A 141 1.99 16.36 5.85
C GLY A 141 1.28 15.49 4.81
N ASP A 142 1.67 15.65 3.55
CA ASP A 142 0.94 15.08 2.39
C ASP A 142 0.75 13.56 2.45
N TRP A 143 1.74 12.81 2.97
CA TRP A 143 1.60 11.36 3.16
C TRP A 143 0.55 11.03 4.22
N HIS A 144 0.55 11.78 5.33
CA HIS A 144 -0.44 11.63 6.38
C HIS A 144 -1.85 11.99 5.90
N GLU A 145 -2.00 13.03 5.07
CA GLU A 145 -3.31 13.37 4.46
C GLU A 145 -3.86 12.25 3.61
N LEU A 146 -3.01 11.60 2.80
CA LEU A 146 -3.43 10.43 2.01
C LEU A 146 -3.83 9.24 2.90
N GLU A 147 -3.14 9.02 4.03
CA GLU A 147 -3.54 8.00 5.01
C GLU A 147 -4.92 8.28 5.60
N GLN A 148 -5.21 9.55 5.91
CA GLN A 148 -6.54 9.97 6.37
C GLN A 148 -7.60 9.75 5.29
N ALA A 149 -7.30 10.06 4.02
CA ALA A 149 -8.19 9.81 2.89
C ALA A 149 -8.50 8.31 2.73
N CYS A 150 -7.48 7.45 2.80
CA CYS A 150 -7.67 5.99 2.76
C CYS A 150 -8.62 5.51 3.85
N ARG A 151 -8.51 6.02 5.08
CA ARG A 151 -9.43 5.68 6.16
C ARG A 151 -10.86 6.11 5.88
N ARG A 152 -11.08 7.33 5.33
CA ARG A 152 -12.43 7.77 4.91
C ARG A 152 -13.02 6.88 3.84
N TRP A 153 -12.24 6.51 2.81
CA TRP A 153 -12.71 5.61 1.75
C TRP A 153 -13.04 4.21 2.27
N ALA A 154 -12.30 3.72 3.27
CA ALA A 154 -12.53 2.43 3.89
C ALA A 154 -13.83 2.37 4.73
N GLU A 155 -14.42 3.50 5.10
CA GLU A 155 -15.74 3.56 5.73
C GLU A 155 -16.86 3.19 4.75
N GLU A 156 -16.68 3.49 3.46
CA GLU A 156 -17.65 3.20 2.40
C GLU A 156 -17.61 1.75 1.91
N GLY A 157 -16.49 1.07 2.11
CA GLY A 157 -16.26 -0.32 1.73
C GLY A 157 -14.80 -0.69 1.81
N PRO A 158 -14.48 -1.99 1.69
CA PRO A 158 -13.08 -2.43 1.67
C PRO A 158 -12.26 -1.75 0.57
N ILE A 159 -11.04 -1.36 0.93
CA ILE A 159 -10.02 -0.91 0.00
C ILE A 159 -8.78 -1.77 0.15
N TYR A 160 -8.05 -1.95 -0.94
CA TYR A 160 -6.83 -2.72 -1.03
C TYR A 160 -5.71 -1.77 -1.40
N ILE A 161 -4.67 -1.71 -0.56
CA ILE A 161 -3.63 -0.71 -0.62
C ILE A 161 -2.28 -1.39 -0.80
N VAL A 162 -1.47 -0.88 -1.74
CA VAL A 162 -0.05 -1.21 -1.83
C VAL A 162 0.74 0.08 -1.83
N CYS A 163 1.80 0.16 -1.05
CA CYS A 163 2.70 1.29 -1.10
C CYS A 163 4.16 0.87 -0.90
N GLY A 164 5.07 1.74 -1.28
CA GLY A 164 6.48 1.46 -1.11
C GLY A 164 7.38 2.58 -1.62
N PRO A 165 8.70 2.42 -1.46
CA PRO A 165 9.69 3.36 -1.95
C PRO A 165 9.90 3.24 -3.46
N ILE A 166 10.21 4.35 -4.10
CA ILE A 166 10.73 4.43 -5.47
C ILE A 166 12.21 4.79 -5.39
N LEU A 167 13.03 3.95 -6.01
CA LEU A 167 14.46 4.14 -6.10
C LEU A 167 14.85 4.43 -7.56
N TYR A 168 15.35 5.63 -7.83
CA TYR A 168 15.80 5.97 -9.16
C TYR A 168 17.13 5.29 -9.47
N LYS A 169 17.27 4.80 -10.68
CA LYS A 169 18.52 4.19 -11.18
C LYS A 169 19.58 5.20 -11.52
N THR A 170 19.20 6.48 -11.66
CA THR A 170 20.08 7.59 -12.03
C THR A 170 20.44 8.43 -10.81
N GLY A 171 21.67 8.95 -10.78
CA GLY A 171 22.16 9.76 -9.69
C GLY A 171 22.94 8.98 -8.63
N LYS A 172 23.52 9.70 -7.67
CA LYS A 172 24.27 9.10 -6.56
C LYS A 172 23.32 8.66 -5.44
N PRO A 173 23.27 7.37 -5.10
CA PRO A 173 22.38 6.89 -4.06
C PRO A 173 22.77 7.47 -2.68
N GLN A 174 21.77 7.90 -1.92
CA GLN A 174 21.93 8.36 -0.55
C GLN A 174 21.61 7.24 0.43
N TYR A 175 22.33 7.20 1.54
CA TYR A 175 22.13 6.23 2.61
C TYR A 175 22.15 6.93 3.97
N ILE A 176 21.39 6.38 4.92
CA ILE A 176 21.48 6.67 6.35
C ILE A 176 21.90 5.41 7.11
N GLY A 177 22.11 5.56 8.40
CA GLY A 177 22.42 4.46 9.31
C GLY A 177 23.88 4.37 9.68
N LYS A 178 24.13 4.04 10.94
CA LYS A 178 25.46 3.84 11.50
C LYS A 178 25.88 2.37 11.44
N GLU A 179 24.98 1.50 11.81
CA GLU A 179 25.20 0.05 11.84
C GLU A 179 24.75 -0.61 10.54
N HIS A 180 23.60 -0.19 10.02
CA HIS A 180 23.00 -0.71 8.80
C HIS A 180 22.82 0.42 7.79
N LYS A 181 23.33 0.23 6.58
CA LYS A 181 23.12 1.18 5.49
C LYS A 181 21.71 1.06 4.94
N ILE A 182 20.85 2.04 5.21
CA ILE A 182 19.50 2.09 4.71
C ILE A 182 19.47 3.05 3.52
N ARG A 183 18.99 2.60 2.38
CA ARG A 183 18.85 3.43 1.17
C ARG A 183 17.75 4.49 1.41
N VAL A 184 18.05 5.77 1.10
CA VAL A 184 17.05 6.82 1.12
C VAL A 184 16.28 6.81 -0.20
N PRO A 185 14.95 6.65 -0.19
CA PRO A 185 14.13 6.70 -1.41
C PRO A 185 14.09 8.11 -2.00
N GLU A 186 14.01 8.21 -3.31
CA GLU A 186 13.76 9.47 -4.01
C GLU A 186 12.27 9.85 -4.01
N ALA A 187 11.39 8.84 -3.96
CA ALA A 187 9.95 9.03 -3.93
C ALA A 187 9.26 7.82 -3.26
N PHE A 188 7.95 7.95 -3.08
CA PHE A 188 7.07 6.88 -2.61
C PHE A 188 5.87 6.77 -3.53
N PHE A 189 5.38 5.55 -3.71
CA PHE A 189 4.11 5.29 -4.36
C PHE A 189 3.08 4.77 -3.35
N LYS A 190 1.80 5.00 -3.65
CA LYS A 190 0.68 4.32 -3.02
C LYS A 190 -0.40 4.11 -4.06
N VAL A 191 -0.82 2.85 -4.26
CA VAL A 191 -1.92 2.47 -5.15
C VAL A 191 -3.06 1.91 -4.31
N ILE A 192 -4.29 2.27 -4.69
CA ILE A 192 -5.50 1.92 -3.96
C ILE A 192 -6.54 1.37 -4.93
N LEU A 193 -7.07 0.18 -4.62
CA LEU A 193 -8.21 -0.44 -5.28
C LEU A 193 -9.42 -0.39 -4.35
N ALA A 194 -10.59 -0.05 -4.88
CA ALA A 194 -11.86 0.02 -4.14
C ALA A 194 -13.04 -0.47 -4.99
N GLY A 195 -14.20 -0.66 -4.35
CA GLY A 195 -15.48 -0.93 -5.04
C GLY A 195 -15.64 -2.33 -5.61
N VAL A 196 -14.72 -3.24 -5.35
CA VAL A 196 -14.76 -4.63 -5.84
C VAL A 196 -16.01 -5.35 -5.36
N GLU A 197 -16.32 -5.25 -4.08
CA GLU A 197 -17.50 -5.91 -3.46
C GLU A 197 -18.83 -5.35 -3.96
N LYS A 198 -18.82 -4.13 -4.50
CA LYS A 198 -19.99 -3.48 -5.10
C LYS A 198 -20.10 -3.75 -6.60
N GLY A 199 -19.20 -4.55 -7.19
CA GLY A 199 -19.12 -4.82 -8.63
C GLY A 199 -18.75 -3.57 -9.47
N LYS A 200 -18.15 -2.55 -8.84
CA LYS A 200 -17.72 -1.29 -9.47
C LYS A 200 -16.27 -1.01 -9.10
N PRO A 201 -15.32 -1.87 -9.50
CA PRO A 201 -13.92 -1.68 -9.18
C PRO A 201 -13.39 -0.40 -9.81
N LYS A 202 -12.62 0.35 -9.02
CA LYS A 202 -11.89 1.56 -9.40
C LYS A 202 -10.53 1.57 -8.71
N ALA A 203 -9.53 2.13 -9.36
CA ALA A 203 -8.20 2.25 -8.77
C ALA A 203 -7.63 3.65 -8.97
N ILE A 204 -6.66 4.02 -8.14
CA ILE A 204 -5.95 5.29 -8.19
C ILE A 204 -4.54 5.11 -7.64
N GLY A 205 -3.57 5.76 -8.29
CA GLY A 205 -2.19 5.79 -7.86
C GLY A 205 -1.77 7.18 -7.38
N TYR A 206 -0.79 7.22 -6.49
CA TYR A 206 -0.14 8.44 -6.01
C TYR A 206 1.36 8.28 -6.02
N ILE A 207 2.08 9.32 -6.42
CA ILE A 207 3.55 9.40 -6.34
C ILE A 207 3.95 10.69 -5.65
N TYR A 208 4.67 10.56 -4.53
CA TYR A 208 5.19 11.67 -3.74
C TYR A 208 6.71 11.66 -3.79
N LYS A 209 7.34 12.76 -4.18
CA LYS A 209 8.79 12.92 -4.00
C LYS A 209 9.12 12.93 -2.50
N ASN A 210 10.25 12.35 -2.13
CA ASN A 210 10.70 12.34 -0.73
C ASN A 210 11.34 13.70 -0.34
N THR A 211 10.52 14.73 -0.39
CA THR A 211 10.88 16.13 -0.13
C THR A 211 9.80 16.80 0.71
N GLU A 212 9.85 18.12 0.85
CA GLU A 212 8.94 18.89 1.73
C GLU A 212 7.45 18.72 1.41
N GLY A 213 7.09 18.47 0.15
CA GLY A 213 5.69 18.33 -0.23
C GLY A 213 4.91 19.65 -0.21
N ASN A 214 3.73 19.66 0.41
CA ASN A 214 2.83 20.79 0.59
C ASN A 214 2.07 21.20 -0.68
N ARG A 215 1.48 20.23 -1.35
CA ARG A 215 0.58 20.42 -2.49
C ARG A 215 -0.75 19.73 -2.26
N SER A 216 -1.76 20.12 -3.02
CA SER A 216 -3.04 19.40 -2.97
C SER A 216 -2.84 17.92 -3.37
N MET A 217 -3.55 17.02 -2.71
CA MET A 217 -3.49 15.58 -2.97
C MET A 217 -3.73 15.24 -4.45
N ASP A 218 -4.60 15.99 -5.13
CA ASP A 218 -4.90 15.84 -6.56
C ASP A 218 -3.66 16.04 -7.46
N SER A 219 -2.66 16.81 -7.02
CA SER A 219 -1.43 17.05 -7.80
C SER A 219 -0.44 15.88 -7.82
N TYR A 220 -0.67 14.85 -6.99
CA TYR A 220 0.16 13.66 -6.88
C TYR A 220 -0.46 12.43 -7.57
N VAL A 221 -1.65 12.59 -8.16
CA VAL A 221 -2.40 11.50 -8.75
C VAL A 221 -1.76 10.97 -10.03
N ASN A 222 -1.79 9.67 -10.17
CA ASN A 222 -1.32 8.91 -11.32
C ASN A 222 -2.31 7.77 -11.62
N SER A 223 -2.32 7.25 -12.85
CA SER A 223 -2.95 5.96 -13.13
C SER A 223 -2.11 4.81 -12.56
N ILE A 224 -2.71 3.65 -12.40
CA ILE A 224 -1.96 2.45 -11.97
C ILE A 224 -0.87 2.14 -13.00
N ASP A 225 -1.18 2.12 -14.32
CA ASP A 225 -0.21 1.94 -15.41
C ASP A 225 1.02 2.87 -15.30
N GLN A 226 0.81 4.12 -14.85
CA GLN A 226 1.91 5.06 -14.64
C GLN A 226 2.80 4.64 -13.47
N VAL A 227 2.20 4.20 -12.36
CA VAL A 227 2.95 3.72 -11.19
C VAL A 227 3.69 2.45 -11.54
N GLU A 228 3.08 1.50 -12.25
CA GLU A 228 3.69 0.25 -12.72
C GLU A 228 4.89 0.48 -13.61
N ARG A 229 4.77 1.39 -14.58
CA ARG A 229 5.87 1.75 -15.48
C ARG A 229 7.09 2.30 -14.73
N ILE A 230 6.85 3.01 -13.63
CA ILE A 230 7.92 3.61 -12.82
C ILE A 230 8.53 2.57 -11.87
N THR A 231 7.70 1.73 -11.25
CA THR A 231 8.11 0.77 -10.21
C THR A 231 8.53 -0.57 -10.77
N GLY A 232 7.96 -0.97 -11.91
CA GLY A 232 8.09 -2.28 -12.53
C GLY A 232 7.28 -3.36 -11.83
N TYR A 233 6.36 -3.00 -10.92
CA TYR A 233 5.39 -3.93 -10.34
C TYR A 233 4.17 -4.05 -11.24
N ASP A 234 3.43 -5.12 -11.05
CA ASP A 234 2.11 -5.40 -11.59
C ASP A 234 1.17 -5.50 -10.39
N PHE A 235 0.23 -4.54 -10.28
CA PHE A 235 -0.64 -4.40 -9.13
C PHE A 235 -2.01 -5.00 -9.41
N PHE A 236 -2.59 -5.63 -8.39
CA PHE A 236 -3.93 -6.24 -8.43
C PHE A 236 -4.11 -7.40 -9.42
N PRO A 237 -3.07 -8.24 -9.67
CA PRO A 237 -3.08 -9.32 -10.68
C PRO A 237 -4.10 -10.42 -10.37
N ALA A 238 -4.76 -10.36 -9.24
CA ALA A 238 -5.82 -11.27 -8.87
C ALA A 238 -7.20 -10.88 -9.44
N LEU A 239 -7.32 -9.70 -10.06
CA LEU A 239 -8.48 -9.28 -10.83
C LEU A 239 -8.49 -10.00 -12.19
N PRO A 240 -9.65 -10.09 -12.88
CA PRO A 240 -9.63 -10.49 -14.30
C PRO A 240 -8.95 -9.43 -15.14
N ASP A 241 -8.20 -9.86 -16.12
CA ASP A 241 -7.45 -9.01 -17.05
C ASP A 241 -8.28 -7.87 -17.65
N GLU A 242 -9.55 -8.14 -18.03
CA GLU A 242 -10.45 -7.11 -18.58
C GLU A 242 -10.76 -6.00 -17.57
N VAL A 243 -10.96 -6.37 -16.29
CA VAL A 243 -11.24 -5.43 -15.20
C VAL A 243 -9.98 -4.65 -14.84
N GLU A 244 -8.89 -5.36 -14.63
CA GLU A 244 -7.57 -4.85 -14.30
C GLU A 244 -7.12 -3.82 -15.35
N ASN A 245 -7.00 -4.22 -16.62
CA ASN A 245 -6.62 -3.36 -17.74
C ASN A 245 -7.47 -2.08 -17.87
N ARG A 246 -8.74 -2.12 -17.47
CA ARG A 246 -9.63 -0.96 -17.53
C ARG A 246 -9.34 0.03 -16.40
N ILE A 247 -9.21 -0.46 -15.15
CA ILE A 247 -9.06 0.41 -13.97
C ILE A 247 -7.64 0.96 -13.81
N GLU A 248 -6.66 0.35 -14.49
CA GLU A 248 -5.27 0.77 -14.44
C GLU A 248 -4.95 1.94 -15.34
N LYS A 249 -5.66 2.05 -16.46
CA LYS A 249 -5.45 3.11 -17.46
C LYS A 249 -5.94 4.47 -17.01
N GLU A 250 -7.08 4.51 -16.33
CA GLU A 250 -7.80 5.74 -16.05
C GLU A 250 -8.21 5.83 -14.58
N TYR A 251 -8.24 7.04 -14.08
CA TYR A 251 -8.80 7.36 -12.77
C TYR A 251 -9.78 8.54 -12.89
N GLU A 252 -10.85 8.50 -12.10
CA GLU A 252 -11.80 9.60 -12.01
C GLU A 252 -11.81 10.17 -10.59
N LEU A 253 -11.18 11.34 -10.39
CA LEU A 253 -11.05 11.99 -9.07
C LEU A 253 -12.39 12.18 -8.35
N LYS A 254 -13.50 12.39 -9.09
CA LYS A 254 -14.83 12.54 -8.48
C LYS A 254 -15.26 11.36 -7.61
N TYR A 255 -14.70 10.18 -7.83
CA TYR A 255 -14.99 8.98 -7.03
C TYR A 255 -14.10 8.82 -5.80
N TRP A 256 -13.16 9.75 -5.58
CA TRP A 256 -12.18 9.71 -4.50
C TRP A 256 -12.23 10.98 -3.62
N ARG A 257 -13.24 11.81 -3.80
CA ARG A 257 -13.49 13.06 -3.04
C ARG A 257 -14.51 12.85 -1.94
#